data_d5b6604ea4c1e4e28f69c96cc4e10d06
#
_entry.id   d5b6604ea4c1e4e28f69c96cc4e10d06
#
_cell.length_a   1.000
_cell.length_b   1.000
_cell.length_c   1.000
_cell.angle_alpha   90.00
_cell.angle_beta   90.00
_cell.angle_gamma   90.00
#
_symmetry.space_group_name_H-M   'P 1'
#
loop_
_entity.id
_entity.type
_entity.pdbx_description
1 polymer ?
#
loop_
_entity_poly.entity_id
_entity_poly.type
_entity_poly.pdbx_seq_one_letter_code
_entity_poly.pdbx_strand_id
1 'polypeptide(L)'
;MREEEIKKALEEKFYELYGNTEGIRYFFAPGRVNLIGEHTDYNGGHVFPCALSMGSYAAVKKREDKNFRFYSLNVEGAGVISAGEDDFTPLEDKQWAAYLKGVIWAMEKKGLEIPCGLDLVLYGNIPNGSGLSSSASLEVLMGSICKELFGLSVSFPELALIGQYSENNYNGMNCGIMDQFASAMGKKDHAIFLDTATLQFSYAPIVLKDHCIIISNTNKKHKLIGSAYNDRRRESEEALEILQKFRPIKSLGELSDEDFFALENEISDPIIRKRAKHAVLENNRTIAAKKALEEGDLHRFGELMNLSHNSLRDDYEVSCEELDTLVDAARALPYVYGSRMTGGGFGGCTVTLLEKEKKEEFKRRVAESYERKIGYPCSFYEAEVSDGPREL
;
A
#
# COMPACT_ATOMS: atom_id res chain seq x y z
N MET A 1 19.39 3.06 -7.50
CA MET A 1 19.79 2.56 -8.85
C MET A 1 18.80 3.11 -9.86
N ARG A 2 19.27 3.55 -11.02
CA ARG A 2 18.41 3.95 -12.15
C ARG A 2 17.83 2.69 -12.82
N GLU A 3 16.73 2.83 -13.55
CA GLU A 3 16.04 1.70 -14.20
C GLU A 3 16.99 0.84 -15.07
N GLU A 4 17.87 1.47 -15.86
CA GLU A 4 18.87 0.79 -16.68
C GLU A 4 19.88 -0.05 -15.86
N GLU A 5 20.28 0.46 -14.70
CA GLU A 5 21.19 -0.26 -13.79
C GLU A 5 20.48 -1.47 -13.16
N ILE A 6 19.18 -1.34 -12.87
CA ILE A 6 18.35 -2.44 -12.36
C ILE A 6 18.19 -3.52 -13.42
N LYS A 7 17.82 -3.15 -14.65
CA LYS A 7 17.68 -4.11 -15.77
C LYS A 7 18.97 -4.90 -15.98
N LYS A 8 20.12 -4.21 -16.00
CA LYS A 8 21.42 -4.86 -16.14
C LYS A 8 21.70 -5.85 -15.01
N ALA A 9 21.46 -5.46 -13.76
CA ALA A 9 21.67 -6.36 -12.62
C ALA A 9 20.76 -7.60 -12.65
N LEU A 10 19.50 -7.41 -13.09
CA LEU A 10 18.55 -8.51 -13.27
C LEU A 10 19.02 -9.47 -14.38
N GLU A 11 19.48 -8.94 -15.51
CA GLU A 11 19.96 -9.72 -16.66
C GLU A 11 21.21 -10.52 -16.31
N GLU A 12 22.20 -9.89 -15.68
CA GLU A 12 23.43 -10.54 -15.22
C GLU A 12 23.13 -11.71 -14.29
N LYS A 13 22.25 -11.49 -13.30
CA LYS A 13 21.85 -12.54 -12.36
C LYS A 13 21.01 -13.63 -13.05
N PHE A 14 20.15 -13.27 -13.98
CA PHE A 14 19.36 -14.23 -14.76
C PHE A 14 20.26 -15.16 -15.56
N TYR A 15 21.28 -14.61 -16.22
CA TYR A 15 22.28 -15.39 -16.94
C TYR A 15 23.07 -16.34 -16.01
N GLU A 16 23.51 -15.83 -14.86
CA GLU A 16 24.23 -16.63 -13.85
C GLU A 16 23.42 -17.86 -13.39
N LEU A 17 22.10 -17.68 -13.16
CA LEU A 17 21.25 -18.72 -12.61
C LEU A 17 20.70 -19.69 -13.66
N TYR A 18 20.38 -19.18 -14.86
CA TYR A 18 19.61 -19.91 -15.86
C TYR A 18 20.33 -20.09 -17.21
N GLY A 19 21.48 -19.47 -17.41
CA GLY A 19 22.42 -19.70 -18.50
C GLY A 19 22.01 -19.15 -19.87
N ASN A 20 20.82 -18.51 -20.00
CA ASN A 20 20.33 -17.96 -21.26
C ASN A 20 19.40 -16.77 -21.03
N THR A 21 19.71 -15.63 -21.65
CA THR A 21 18.94 -14.39 -21.58
C THR A 21 18.09 -14.11 -22.83
N GLU A 22 18.15 -14.95 -23.86
CA GLU A 22 17.32 -14.80 -25.05
C GLU A 22 15.83 -14.91 -24.73
N GLY A 23 15.05 -13.91 -25.14
CA GLY A 23 13.60 -13.85 -24.88
C GLY A 23 13.19 -13.46 -23.46
N ILE A 24 14.11 -12.92 -22.65
CA ILE A 24 13.76 -12.29 -21.36
C ILE A 24 12.90 -11.05 -21.62
N ARG A 25 11.87 -10.90 -20.79
CA ARG A 25 11.05 -9.67 -20.72
C ARG A 25 11.19 -9.04 -19.33
N TYR A 26 11.11 -7.72 -19.27
CA TYR A 26 11.29 -6.96 -18.05
C TYR A 26 9.97 -6.31 -17.66
N PHE A 27 9.65 -6.34 -16.35
CA PHE A 27 8.39 -5.82 -15.82
C PHE A 27 8.65 -4.99 -14.58
N PHE A 28 7.74 -4.06 -14.34
CA PHE A 28 7.70 -3.22 -13.15
C PHE A 28 6.28 -3.14 -12.61
N ALA A 29 6.12 -3.14 -11.29
CA ALA A 29 4.90 -2.73 -10.62
C ALA A 29 5.22 -1.84 -9.42
N PRO A 30 4.48 -0.72 -9.23
CA PRO A 30 4.76 0.26 -8.20
C PRO A 30 4.31 -0.20 -6.81
N GLY A 31 4.95 0.32 -5.77
CA GLY A 31 4.34 0.48 -4.46
C GLY A 31 3.39 1.69 -4.43
N ARG A 32 2.85 2.00 -3.26
CA ARG A 32 1.92 3.12 -3.09
C ARG A 32 2.20 3.91 -1.81
N VAL A 33 1.75 5.15 -1.78
CA VAL A 33 1.50 5.89 -0.56
C VAL A 33 0.03 6.29 -0.53
N ASN A 34 -0.62 6.23 0.64
CA ASN A 34 -1.97 6.74 0.78
C ASN A 34 -1.90 8.18 1.34
N LEU A 35 -2.48 9.12 0.64
CA LEU A 35 -2.47 10.53 1.03
C LEU A 35 -3.39 10.78 2.23
N ILE A 36 -4.56 10.11 2.25
CA ILE A 36 -5.56 10.13 3.34
C ILE A 36 -6.58 9.00 3.12
N GLY A 37 -7.29 8.58 4.19
CA GLY A 37 -8.28 7.51 4.13
C GLY A 37 -7.71 6.16 4.57
N GLU A 38 -6.97 6.12 5.66
CA GLU A 38 -6.49 4.87 6.25
C GLU A 38 -7.59 4.12 6.97
N HIS A 39 -7.56 2.78 6.83
CA HIS A 39 -8.49 1.86 7.47
C HIS A 39 -9.96 2.07 7.07
N THR A 40 -10.21 2.75 5.95
CA THR A 40 -11.57 2.93 5.40
C THR A 40 -11.93 1.87 4.36
N ASP A 41 -10.95 1.23 3.74
CA ASP A 41 -11.13 0.32 2.60
C ASP A 41 -11.86 -0.99 2.95
N TYR A 42 -11.71 -1.53 4.13
CA TYR A 42 -12.51 -2.66 4.62
C TYR A 42 -13.77 -2.23 5.40
N ASN A 43 -13.97 -0.92 5.54
CA ASN A 43 -15.16 -0.29 6.11
C ASN A 43 -16.12 0.27 5.03
N GLY A 44 -15.87 -0.02 3.74
CA GLY A 44 -16.68 0.46 2.61
C GLY A 44 -16.61 1.97 2.41
N GLY A 45 -15.51 2.60 2.82
CA GLY A 45 -15.27 4.02 2.63
C GLY A 45 -14.36 4.32 1.44
N HIS A 46 -13.92 5.56 1.34
CA HIS A 46 -13.02 6.04 0.29
C HIS A 46 -11.56 6.02 0.75
N VAL A 47 -10.66 5.75 -0.20
CA VAL A 47 -9.21 5.90 -0.05
C VAL A 47 -8.66 6.83 -1.11
N PHE A 48 -7.51 7.45 -0.84
CA PHE A 48 -6.91 8.42 -1.76
C PHE A 48 -5.41 8.20 -1.97
N PRO A 49 -5.00 7.00 -2.44
CA PRO A 49 -3.60 6.67 -2.69
C PRO A 49 -3.06 7.21 -4.01
N CYS A 50 -1.74 7.19 -4.14
CA CYS A 50 -1.04 7.29 -5.42
C CYS A 50 0.06 6.23 -5.53
N ALA A 51 0.32 5.77 -6.76
CA ALA A 51 1.42 4.87 -7.07
C ALA A 51 2.76 5.62 -7.03
N LEU A 52 3.82 4.95 -6.58
CA LEU A 52 5.16 5.52 -6.44
C LEU A 52 6.10 5.05 -7.56
N SER A 53 7.15 5.82 -7.84
CA SER A 53 8.25 5.37 -8.71
C SER A 53 9.09 4.24 -8.09
N MET A 54 8.92 4.00 -6.78
CA MET A 54 9.47 2.84 -6.09
C MET A 54 8.54 1.63 -6.28
N GLY A 55 9.12 0.47 -6.58
CA GLY A 55 8.33 -0.74 -6.84
C GLY A 55 9.19 -1.99 -6.93
N SER A 56 8.61 -3.01 -7.51
CA SER A 56 9.23 -4.30 -7.79
C SER A 56 9.50 -4.44 -9.29
N TYR A 57 10.70 -4.89 -9.61
CA TYR A 57 11.20 -5.13 -10.98
C TYR A 57 11.46 -6.62 -11.17
N ALA A 58 11.14 -7.14 -12.33
CA ALA A 58 11.43 -8.54 -12.66
C ALA A 58 12.00 -8.70 -14.07
N ALA A 59 12.98 -9.59 -14.20
CA ALA A 59 13.35 -10.22 -15.46
C ALA A 59 12.74 -11.62 -15.52
N VAL A 60 11.99 -11.92 -16.58
CA VAL A 60 11.17 -13.14 -16.67
C VAL A 60 11.30 -13.84 -18.02
N LYS A 61 11.28 -15.15 -17.99
CA LYS A 61 11.23 -15.98 -19.20
C LYS A 61 10.30 -17.17 -19.00
N LYS A 62 9.49 -17.48 -20.01
CA LYS A 62 8.66 -18.72 -20.03
C LYS A 62 9.52 -19.98 -20.05
N ARG A 63 9.04 -21.00 -19.39
CA ARG A 63 9.57 -22.36 -19.44
C ARG A 63 8.71 -23.24 -20.37
N GLU A 64 9.22 -24.42 -20.70
CA GLU A 64 8.45 -25.42 -21.45
C GLU A 64 7.70 -26.38 -20.53
N ASP A 65 8.07 -26.41 -19.24
CA ASP A 65 7.43 -27.22 -18.20
C ASP A 65 6.52 -26.38 -17.30
N LYS A 66 5.91 -27.01 -16.30
CA LYS A 66 5.01 -26.38 -15.30
C LYS A 66 5.74 -25.93 -14.03
N ASN A 67 7.08 -25.87 -14.04
CA ASN A 67 7.85 -25.44 -12.88
C ASN A 67 8.09 -23.93 -12.88
N PHE A 68 8.04 -23.34 -11.70
CA PHE A 68 8.35 -21.95 -11.44
C PHE A 68 9.65 -21.86 -10.65
N ARG A 69 10.55 -20.94 -11.04
CA ARG A 69 11.78 -20.69 -10.31
C ARG A 69 11.90 -19.19 -10.03
N PHE A 70 11.96 -18.83 -8.75
CA PHE A 70 11.99 -17.47 -8.28
C PHE A 70 13.30 -17.17 -7.56
N TYR A 71 13.94 -16.06 -7.90
CA TYR A 71 15.12 -15.56 -7.19
C TYR A 71 14.95 -14.07 -6.91
N SER A 72 15.39 -13.61 -5.73
CA SER A 72 15.35 -12.20 -5.35
C SER A 72 16.74 -11.67 -5.03
N LEU A 73 17.13 -10.58 -5.68
CA LEU A 73 18.35 -9.83 -5.36
C LEU A 73 18.32 -9.18 -3.97
N ASN A 74 17.13 -9.04 -3.37
CA ASN A 74 16.98 -8.46 -2.02
C ASN A 74 17.15 -9.49 -0.91
N VAL A 75 17.10 -10.80 -1.20
CA VAL A 75 17.15 -11.89 -0.21
C VAL A 75 18.18 -12.93 -0.66
N GLU A 76 19.44 -12.53 -0.68
CA GLU A 76 20.54 -13.34 -1.23
C GLU A 76 20.66 -14.74 -0.58
N GLY A 77 20.37 -14.85 0.72
CA GLY A 77 20.45 -16.12 1.44
C GLY A 77 19.36 -17.14 1.13
N ALA A 78 18.30 -16.78 0.43
CA ALA A 78 17.20 -17.69 0.10
C ALA A 78 17.51 -18.59 -1.10
N GLY A 79 18.46 -18.22 -1.96
CA GLY A 79 18.74 -18.95 -3.20
C GLY A 79 17.55 -18.94 -4.18
N VAL A 80 17.54 -19.90 -5.12
CA VAL A 80 16.42 -20.11 -6.05
C VAL A 80 15.33 -20.92 -5.35
N ILE A 81 14.13 -20.33 -5.27
CA ILE A 81 12.93 -21.02 -4.79
C ILE A 81 12.25 -21.67 -5.99
N SER A 82 12.17 -22.99 -6.01
CA SER A 82 11.48 -23.75 -7.05
C SER A 82 10.13 -24.24 -6.56
N ALA A 83 9.11 -24.24 -7.42
CA ALA A 83 7.78 -24.73 -7.11
C ALA A 83 7.13 -25.34 -8.36
N GLY A 84 6.55 -26.54 -8.22
CA GLY A 84 5.62 -27.12 -9.20
C GLY A 84 4.18 -26.69 -8.89
N GLU A 85 3.22 -27.14 -9.71
CA GLU A 85 1.79 -26.86 -9.48
C GLU A 85 1.29 -27.35 -8.10
N ASP A 86 1.79 -28.50 -7.63
CA ASP A 86 1.38 -29.13 -6.36
C ASP A 86 1.99 -28.43 -5.12
N ASP A 87 2.95 -27.52 -5.31
CA ASP A 87 3.66 -26.84 -4.22
C ASP A 87 3.00 -25.52 -3.76
N PHE A 88 1.83 -25.20 -4.31
CA PHE A 88 1.10 -23.96 -3.97
C PHE A 88 0.12 -24.21 -2.82
N THR A 89 0.64 -24.22 -1.58
CA THR A 89 -0.13 -24.52 -0.37
C THR A 89 -0.48 -23.24 0.39
N PRO A 90 -1.76 -22.80 0.38
CA PRO A 90 -2.19 -21.61 1.13
C PRO A 90 -1.86 -21.73 2.63
N LEU A 91 -1.49 -20.59 3.24
CA LEU A 91 -1.20 -20.41 4.67
C LEU A 91 0.05 -21.12 5.20
N GLU A 92 0.66 -22.01 4.44
CA GLU A 92 1.87 -22.75 4.85
C GLU A 92 3.16 -22.09 4.38
N ASP A 93 3.13 -21.45 3.21
CA ASP A 93 4.30 -20.76 2.66
C ASP A 93 4.57 -19.45 3.42
N LYS A 94 5.75 -19.34 3.99
CA LYS A 94 6.19 -18.14 4.77
C LYS A 94 7.33 -17.38 4.09
N GLN A 95 7.70 -17.78 2.88
CA GLN A 95 8.78 -17.15 2.14
C GLN A 95 8.27 -15.96 1.32
N TRP A 96 9.17 -15.08 0.89
CA TRP A 96 8.84 -13.93 0.06
C TRP A 96 8.14 -14.31 -1.25
N ALA A 97 8.44 -15.49 -1.80
CA ALA A 97 7.80 -16.00 -3.02
C ALA A 97 6.33 -16.38 -2.84
N ALA A 98 5.82 -16.44 -1.60
CA ALA A 98 4.41 -16.71 -1.31
C ALA A 98 3.48 -15.67 -1.97
N TYR A 99 3.90 -14.41 -2.06
CA TYR A 99 3.15 -13.37 -2.76
C TYR A 99 2.99 -13.66 -4.26
N LEU A 100 4.04 -14.17 -4.91
CA LEU A 100 4.00 -14.54 -6.34
C LEU A 100 3.18 -15.83 -6.56
N LYS A 101 3.43 -16.86 -5.74
CA LYS A 101 2.71 -18.15 -5.80
C LYS A 101 1.22 -17.95 -5.53
N GLY A 102 0.88 -17.13 -4.54
CA GLY A 102 -0.50 -16.84 -4.18
C GLY A 102 -1.30 -16.21 -5.32
N VAL A 103 -0.67 -15.36 -6.14
CA VAL A 103 -1.32 -14.78 -7.32
C VAL A 103 -1.56 -15.83 -8.41
N ILE A 104 -0.59 -16.69 -8.69
CA ILE A 104 -0.76 -17.79 -9.65
C ILE A 104 -1.92 -18.69 -9.19
N TRP A 105 -1.90 -19.12 -7.93
CA TRP A 105 -2.96 -19.91 -7.32
C TRP A 105 -4.33 -19.20 -7.41
N ALA A 106 -4.40 -17.90 -7.11
CA ALA A 106 -5.64 -17.14 -7.17
C ALA A 106 -6.17 -16.98 -8.61
N MET A 107 -5.29 -16.84 -9.60
CA MET A 107 -5.65 -16.80 -11.01
C MET A 107 -6.28 -18.13 -11.45
N GLU A 108 -5.66 -19.24 -11.12
CA GLU A 108 -6.19 -20.59 -11.44
C GLU A 108 -7.54 -20.85 -10.77
N LYS A 109 -7.71 -20.43 -9.50
CA LYS A 109 -9.02 -20.51 -8.80
C LYS A 109 -10.11 -19.70 -9.49
N LYS A 110 -9.75 -18.65 -10.24
CA LYS A 110 -10.68 -17.85 -11.05
C LYS A 110 -10.82 -18.35 -12.50
N GLY A 111 -10.21 -19.50 -12.83
CA GLY A 111 -10.30 -20.12 -14.15
C GLY A 111 -9.39 -19.49 -15.21
N LEU A 112 -8.39 -18.71 -14.81
CA LEU A 112 -7.35 -18.19 -15.69
C LEU A 112 -6.24 -19.25 -15.79
N GLU A 113 -6.11 -19.85 -16.97
CA GLU A 113 -5.13 -20.92 -17.21
C GLU A 113 -3.71 -20.37 -17.32
N ILE A 114 -2.78 -20.91 -16.52
CA ILE A 114 -1.35 -20.65 -16.60
C ILE A 114 -0.70 -21.85 -17.31
N PRO A 115 -0.42 -21.76 -18.63
CA PRO A 115 -0.12 -22.93 -19.45
C PRO A 115 1.27 -23.52 -19.21
N CYS A 116 2.21 -22.75 -18.68
CA CYS A 116 3.57 -23.19 -18.36
C CYS A 116 4.17 -22.36 -17.21
N GLY A 117 5.25 -22.89 -16.63
CA GLY A 117 6.01 -22.18 -15.61
C GLY A 117 6.89 -21.06 -16.18
N LEU A 118 7.63 -20.44 -15.30
CA LEU A 118 8.55 -19.35 -15.65
C LEU A 118 9.79 -19.32 -14.75
N ASP A 119 10.87 -18.74 -15.27
CA ASP A 119 12.05 -18.32 -14.53
C ASP A 119 11.95 -16.82 -14.27
N LEU A 120 12.18 -16.40 -13.02
CA LEU A 120 12.05 -15.02 -12.59
C LEU A 120 13.20 -14.61 -11.68
N VAL A 121 13.79 -13.46 -11.99
CA VAL A 121 14.71 -12.74 -11.09
C VAL A 121 14.08 -11.40 -10.70
N LEU A 122 13.96 -11.16 -9.40
CA LEU A 122 13.28 -10.01 -8.79
C LEU A 122 14.30 -9.04 -8.17
N TYR A 123 13.99 -7.75 -8.25
CA TYR A 123 14.58 -6.69 -7.45
C TYR A 123 13.50 -5.69 -7.00
N GLY A 124 13.46 -5.35 -5.71
CA GLY A 124 12.59 -4.31 -5.18
C GLY A 124 13.39 -3.14 -4.61
N ASN A 125 12.96 -1.91 -4.87
CA ASN A 125 13.52 -0.70 -4.26
C ASN A 125 12.59 -0.04 -3.23
N ILE A 126 11.48 -0.69 -2.90
CA ILE A 126 10.63 -0.30 -1.76
C ILE A 126 11.38 -0.66 -0.48
N PRO A 127 11.59 0.28 0.45
CA PRO A 127 12.27 -0.03 1.70
C PRO A 127 11.53 -1.07 2.53
N ASN A 128 12.25 -2.04 3.05
CA ASN A 128 11.66 -3.10 3.87
C ASN A 128 10.97 -2.54 5.12
N GLY A 129 9.76 -3.02 5.40
CA GLY A 129 8.99 -2.60 6.58
C GLY A 129 8.52 -1.14 6.55
N SER A 130 8.55 -0.48 5.40
CA SER A 130 8.13 0.92 5.24
C SER A 130 6.61 1.13 5.23
N GLY A 131 5.82 0.07 5.05
CA GLY A 131 4.37 0.20 4.87
C GLY A 131 3.97 0.81 3.51
N LEU A 132 4.88 0.81 2.52
CA LEU A 132 4.62 1.31 1.16
C LEU A 132 4.19 0.21 0.18
N SER A 133 3.59 -0.86 0.71
CA SER A 133 2.94 -1.96 -0.04
C SER A 133 3.86 -2.77 -0.95
N SER A 134 4.96 -3.27 -0.41
CA SER A 134 5.83 -4.19 -1.16
C SER A 134 5.12 -5.51 -1.53
N SER A 135 4.21 -6.03 -0.69
CA SER A 135 3.40 -7.21 -0.99
C SER A 135 2.50 -6.99 -2.19
N ALA A 136 1.69 -5.94 -2.18
CA ALA A 136 0.79 -5.59 -3.28
C ALA A 136 1.56 -5.32 -4.58
N SER A 137 2.74 -4.68 -4.50
CA SER A 137 3.64 -4.49 -5.65
C SER A 137 4.07 -5.83 -6.25
N LEU A 138 4.43 -6.83 -5.44
CA LEU A 138 4.78 -8.18 -5.89
C LEU A 138 3.58 -8.90 -6.51
N GLU A 139 2.42 -8.80 -5.89
CA GLU A 139 1.18 -9.43 -6.35
C GLU A 139 0.74 -8.86 -7.71
N VAL A 140 0.71 -7.54 -7.84
CA VAL A 140 0.35 -6.86 -9.09
C VAL A 140 1.40 -7.10 -10.17
N LEU A 141 2.69 -7.14 -9.81
CA LEU A 141 3.77 -7.51 -10.73
C LEU A 141 3.53 -8.89 -11.32
N MET A 142 3.28 -9.90 -10.46
CA MET A 142 3.06 -11.28 -10.93
C MET A 142 1.81 -11.39 -11.79
N GLY A 143 0.72 -10.73 -11.38
CA GLY A 143 -0.52 -10.64 -12.16
C GLY A 143 -0.30 -10.04 -13.54
N SER A 144 0.46 -8.96 -13.62
CA SER A 144 0.81 -8.30 -14.89
C SER A 144 1.71 -9.17 -15.76
N ILE A 145 2.70 -9.84 -15.17
CA ILE A 145 3.55 -10.81 -15.87
C ILE A 145 2.71 -11.92 -16.50
N CYS A 146 1.82 -12.55 -15.74
CA CYS A 146 0.96 -13.61 -16.27
C CYS A 146 0.04 -13.10 -17.38
N LYS A 147 -0.58 -11.94 -17.17
CA LYS A 147 -1.42 -11.29 -18.19
C LYS A 147 -0.68 -11.14 -19.52
N GLU A 148 0.51 -10.54 -19.51
CA GLU A 148 1.27 -10.21 -20.71
C GLU A 148 1.96 -11.44 -21.33
N LEU A 149 2.51 -12.32 -20.51
CA LEU A 149 3.19 -13.53 -21.02
C LEU A 149 2.21 -14.51 -21.63
N PHE A 150 1.06 -14.71 -21.04
CA PHE A 150 0.10 -15.74 -21.46
C PHE A 150 -1.10 -15.17 -22.24
N GLY A 151 -1.13 -13.84 -22.45
CA GLY A 151 -2.21 -13.20 -23.21
C GLY A 151 -3.57 -13.31 -22.52
N LEU A 152 -3.61 -13.25 -21.17
CA LEU A 152 -4.82 -13.42 -20.42
C LEU A 152 -5.76 -12.21 -20.54
N SER A 153 -7.03 -12.47 -20.81
CA SER A 153 -8.05 -11.42 -20.87
C SER A 153 -8.52 -11.06 -19.46
N VAL A 154 -7.70 -10.29 -18.74
CA VAL A 154 -7.96 -9.78 -17.40
C VAL A 154 -7.62 -8.29 -17.34
N SER A 155 -8.48 -7.48 -16.75
CA SER A 155 -8.26 -6.03 -16.55
C SER A 155 -7.40 -5.75 -15.32
N PHE A 156 -6.82 -4.56 -15.23
CA PHE A 156 -6.05 -4.16 -14.04
C PHE A 156 -6.87 -4.10 -12.75
N PRO A 157 -8.14 -3.62 -12.74
CA PRO A 157 -9.00 -3.76 -11.55
C PRO A 157 -9.21 -5.23 -11.13
N GLU A 158 -9.37 -6.15 -12.09
CA GLU A 158 -9.47 -7.58 -11.77
C GLU A 158 -8.14 -8.13 -11.22
N LEU A 159 -6.99 -7.67 -11.71
CA LEU A 159 -5.69 -8.03 -11.14
C LEU A 159 -5.56 -7.55 -9.68
N ALA A 160 -6.06 -6.35 -9.37
CA ALA A 160 -6.10 -5.87 -7.99
C ALA A 160 -6.94 -6.79 -7.08
N LEU A 161 -8.11 -7.23 -7.55
CA LEU A 161 -8.97 -8.18 -6.83
C LEU A 161 -8.32 -9.56 -6.69
N ILE A 162 -7.56 -10.02 -7.68
CA ILE A 162 -6.80 -11.26 -7.62
C ILE A 162 -5.69 -11.15 -6.57
N GLY A 163 -4.95 -10.05 -6.55
CA GLY A 163 -3.92 -9.78 -5.55
C GLY A 163 -4.50 -9.75 -4.13
N GLN A 164 -5.59 -9.01 -3.90
CA GLN A 164 -6.29 -9.00 -2.61
C GLN A 164 -6.78 -10.41 -2.20
N TYR A 165 -7.34 -11.17 -3.14
CA TYR A 165 -7.78 -12.53 -2.87
C TYR A 165 -6.61 -13.44 -2.47
N SER A 166 -5.45 -13.28 -3.13
CA SER A 166 -4.20 -13.94 -2.77
C SER A 166 -3.73 -13.56 -1.36
N GLU A 167 -3.65 -12.26 -1.06
CA GLU A 167 -3.23 -11.76 0.26
C GLU A 167 -4.11 -12.34 1.39
N ASN A 168 -5.43 -12.32 1.19
CA ASN A 168 -6.38 -12.77 2.20
C ASN A 168 -6.42 -14.29 2.36
N ASN A 169 -6.39 -15.05 1.27
CA ASN A 169 -6.66 -16.50 1.31
C ASN A 169 -5.40 -17.37 1.18
N TYR A 170 -4.34 -16.85 0.57
CA TYR A 170 -3.06 -17.57 0.46
C TYR A 170 -2.09 -17.16 1.56
N ASN A 171 -1.94 -15.86 1.82
CA ASN A 171 -1.02 -15.31 2.82
C ASN A 171 -1.66 -15.11 4.20
N GLY A 172 -3.00 -15.09 4.31
CA GLY A 172 -3.74 -15.01 5.58
C GLY A 172 -3.82 -13.60 6.19
N MET A 173 -3.61 -12.55 5.38
CA MET A 173 -3.74 -11.16 5.81
C MET A 173 -5.09 -10.60 5.36
N ASN A 174 -5.99 -10.31 6.29
CA ASN A 174 -7.33 -9.78 5.99
C ASN A 174 -7.31 -8.29 5.60
N CYS A 175 -6.59 -7.95 4.52
CA CYS A 175 -6.49 -6.57 4.04
C CYS A 175 -7.72 -6.12 3.22
N GLY A 176 -7.89 -4.78 3.11
CA GLY A 176 -8.78 -4.18 2.10
C GLY A 176 -8.16 -4.19 0.70
N ILE A 177 -8.79 -3.49 -0.24
CA ILE A 177 -8.38 -3.50 -1.66
C ILE A 177 -7.36 -2.40 -2.01
N MET A 178 -7.18 -1.40 -1.15
CA MET A 178 -6.47 -0.16 -1.45
C MET A 178 -5.09 -0.38 -2.08
N ASP A 179 -4.30 -1.28 -1.50
CA ASP A 179 -2.89 -1.45 -1.84
C ASP A 179 -2.71 -2.01 -3.24
N GLN A 180 -3.41 -3.10 -3.54
CA GLN A 180 -3.38 -3.74 -4.86
C GLN A 180 -4.01 -2.85 -5.92
N PHE A 181 -5.11 -2.13 -5.56
CA PHE A 181 -5.77 -1.23 -6.51
C PHE A 181 -4.88 -0.04 -6.86
N ALA A 182 -4.22 0.56 -5.87
CA ALA A 182 -3.30 1.67 -6.11
C ALA A 182 -2.09 1.27 -6.96
N SER A 183 -1.52 0.09 -6.71
CA SER A 183 -0.44 -0.46 -7.54
C SER A 183 -0.91 -0.75 -8.97
N ALA A 184 -2.08 -1.38 -9.13
CA ALA A 184 -2.60 -1.79 -10.44
C ALA A 184 -3.08 -0.61 -11.31
N MET A 185 -3.69 0.40 -10.68
CA MET A 185 -4.37 1.51 -11.35
C MET A 185 -3.58 2.83 -11.28
N GLY A 186 -2.31 2.78 -10.88
CA GLY A 186 -1.46 3.97 -10.83
C GLY A 186 -1.48 4.77 -12.12
N LYS A 187 -1.49 6.10 -12.01
CA LYS A 187 -1.39 7.04 -13.11
C LYS A 187 -0.44 8.16 -12.70
N LYS A 188 0.55 8.43 -13.55
CA LYS A 188 1.53 9.47 -13.31
C LYS A 188 0.88 10.81 -12.96
N ASP A 189 1.39 11.47 -11.94
CA ASP A 189 0.93 12.78 -11.44
C ASP A 189 -0.54 12.82 -10.99
N HIS A 190 -1.14 11.67 -10.62
CA HIS A 190 -2.51 11.58 -10.13
C HIS A 190 -2.62 10.71 -8.89
N ALA A 191 -3.50 11.14 -7.99
CA ALA A 191 -4.04 10.28 -6.94
C ALA A 191 -5.30 9.55 -7.45
N ILE A 192 -5.58 8.41 -6.85
CA ILE A 192 -6.75 7.58 -7.15
C ILE A 192 -7.77 7.78 -6.03
N PHE A 193 -8.90 8.40 -6.32
CA PHE A 193 -10.01 8.45 -5.39
C PHE A 193 -10.90 7.24 -5.66
N LEU A 194 -10.86 6.27 -4.74
CA LEU A 194 -11.54 4.99 -4.87
C LEU A 194 -12.62 4.85 -3.81
N ASP A 195 -13.85 4.61 -4.22
CA ASP A 195 -14.93 4.06 -3.40
C ASP A 195 -14.72 2.53 -3.29
N THR A 196 -14.38 2.06 -2.11
CA THR A 196 -14.02 0.64 -1.92
C THR A 196 -15.22 -0.29 -1.83
N ALA A 197 -16.42 0.25 -1.59
CA ALA A 197 -17.67 -0.53 -1.59
C ALA A 197 -18.15 -0.88 -3.01
N THR A 198 -17.93 0.05 -3.97
CA THR A 198 -18.43 -0.09 -5.35
C THR A 198 -17.33 -0.32 -6.38
N LEU A 199 -16.07 -0.10 -6.01
CA LEU A 199 -14.88 -0.05 -6.86
C LEU A 199 -14.95 1.04 -7.95
N GLN A 200 -15.86 2.00 -7.82
CA GLN A 200 -15.84 3.19 -8.64
C GLN A 200 -14.67 4.08 -8.26
N PHE A 201 -13.96 4.61 -9.23
CA PHE A 201 -12.82 5.46 -8.97
C PHE A 201 -12.72 6.63 -9.95
N SER A 202 -11.99 7.64 -9.54
CA SER A 202 -11.60 8.77 -10.39
C SER A 202 -10.15 9.17 -10.11
N TYR A 203 -9.51 9.79 -11.10
CA TYR A 203 -8.18 10.34 -10.95
C TYR A 203 -8.27 11.83 -10.58
N ALA A 204 -7.56 12.23 -9.53
CA ALA A 204 -7.38 13.61 -9.14
C ALA A 204 -5.94 14.05 -9.44
N PRO A 205 -5.70 15.09 -10.24
CA PRO A 205 -4.35 15.57 -10.51
C PRO A 205 -3.64 16.05 -9.24
N ILE A 206 -2.40 15.64 -9.06
CA ILE A 206 -1.54 16.11 -7.96
C ILE A 206 -0.69 17.27 -8.49
N VAL A 207 -1.21 18.51 -8.36
CA VAL A 207 -0.55 19.73 -8.84
C VAL A 207 0.05 20.48 -7.65
N LEU A 208 1.26 20.12 -7.27
CA LEU A 208 1.91 20.65 -6.06
C LEU A 208 2.69 21.96 -6.30
N LYS A 209 2.96 22.36 -7.54
CA LYS A 209 3.73 23.58 -7.88
C LYS A 209 5.04 23.71 -7.07
N ASP A 210 5.07 24.64 -6.12
CA ASP A 210 6.20 24.92 -5.24
C ASP A 210 6.20 24.06 -3.95
N HIS A 211 5.41 22.97 -3.92
CA HIS A 211 5.31 22.04 -2.80
C HIS A 211 5.80 20.66 -3.20
N CYS A 212 6.06 19.83 -2.22
CA CYS A 212 6.40 18.42 -2.41
C CYS A 212 5.81 17.56 -1.28
N ILE A 213 5.76 16.27 -1.54
CA ILE A 213 5.39 15.25 -0.57
C ILE A 213 6.65 14.49 -0.19
N ILE A 214 6.99 14.49 1.10
CA ILE A 214 8.08 13.69 1.66
C ILE A 214 7.50 12.54 2.48
N ILE A 215 7.99 11.34 2.20
CA ILE A 215 7.73 10.14 2.97
C ILE A 215 8.88 10.00 3.97
N SER A 216 8.57 9.90 5.26
CA SER A 216 9.57 9.69 6.31
C SER A 216 9.35 8.31 6.94
N ASN A 217 10.34 7.42 6.84
CA ASN A 217 10.29 6.07 7.38
C ASN A 217 10.86 6.04 8.79
N THR A 218 10.10 5.52 9.74
CA THR A 218 10.53 5.34 11.12
C THR A 218 11.71 4.40 11.28
N ASN A 219 11.96 3.51 10.32
CA ASN A 219 12.91 2.40 10.42
C ASN A 219 12.66 1.47 11.63
N LYS A 220 11.46 1.53 12.22
CA LYS A 220 11.02 0.63 13.29
C LYS A 220 10.97 -0.81 12.77
N LYS A 221 11.64 -1.73 13.47
CA LYS A 221 11.55 -3.17 13.15
C LYS A 221 10.19 -3.72 13.60
N HIS A 222 9.40 -4.19 12.66
CA HIS A 222 8.08 -4.74 12.94
C HIS A 222 8.14 -6.19 13.40
N LYS A 223 7.46 -6.52 14.50
CA LYS A 223 7.38 -7.91 14.98
C LYS A 223 5.98 -8.54 14.97
N LEU A 224 4.85 -7.78 14.93
CA LEU A 224 3.49 -8.35 15.10
C LEU A 224 2.38 -7.47 14.48
N ILE A 225 2.53 -6.95 13.27
CA ILE A 225 1.51 -6.06 12.67
C ILE A 225 0.22 -6.81 12.33
N GLY A 226 0.30 -8.03 11.83
CA GLY A 226 -0.86 -8.76 11.29
C GLY A 226 -1.97 -9.01 12.31
N SER A 227 -1.63 -9.35 13.57
CA SER A 227 -2.64 -9.57 14.61
C SER A 227 -3.37 -8.29 15.00
N ALA A 228 -2.61 -7.21 15.24
CA ALA A 228 -3.19 -5.92 15.63
C ALA A 228 -4.05 -5.30 14.50
N TYR A 229 -3.66 -5.47 13.25
CA TYR A 229 -4.44 -5.05 12.09
C TYR A 229 -5.79 -5.82 12.02
N ASN A 230 -5.75 -7.14 12.16
CA ASN A 230 -6.94 -7.98 12.16
C ASN A 230 -7.86 -7.65 13.34
N ASP A 231 -7.32 -7.27 14.51
CA ASP A 231 -8.13 -6.80 15.65
C ASP A 231 -8.89 -5.51 15.31
N ARG A 232 -8.25 -4.54 14.65
CA ARG A 232 -8.92 -3.29 14.21
C ARG A 232 -10.05 -3.56 13.24
N ARG A 233 -9.86 -4.50 12.32
CA ARG A 233 -10.91 -4.91 11.39
C ARG A 233 -12.10 -5.52 12.14
N ARG A 234 -11.86 -6.48 13.03
CA ARG A 234 -12.92 -7.11 13.86
C ARG A 234 -13.68 -6.09 14.69
N GLU A 235 -12.96 -5.15 15.35
CA GLU A 235 -13.57 -4.09 16.16
C GLU A 235 -14.48 -3.18 15.31
N SER A 236 -14.12 -2.90 14.07
CA SER A 236 -14.96 -2.15 13.12
C SER A 236 -16.18 -2.94 12.64
N GLU A 237 -16.02 -4.24 12.39
CA GLU A 237 -17.12 -5.14 12.02
C GLU A 237 -18.14 -5.23 13.15
N GLU A 238 -17.69 -5.35 14.42
CA GLU A 238 -18.56 -5.31 15.59
C GLU A 238 -19.33 -3.99 15.71
N ALA A 239 -18.67 -2.85 15.45
CA ALA A 239 -19.33 -1.55 15.43
C ALA A 239 -20.44 -1.49 14.36
N LEU A 240 -20.17 -2.01 13.17
CA LEU A 240 -21.15 -2.08 12.07
C LEU A 240 -22.37 -2.92 12.48
N GLU A 241 -22.16 -4.12 13.06
CA GLU A 241 -23.25 -4.99 13.52
C GLU A 241 -24.15 -4.32 14.56
N ILE A 242 -23.59 -3.50 15.45
CA ILE A 242 -24.37 -2.73 16.43
C ILE A 242 -25.21 -1.66 15.71
N LEU A 243 -24.60 -0.85 14.85
CA LEU A 243 -25.28 0.26 14.17
C LEU A 243 -26.34 -0.19 13.17
N GLN A 244 -26.17 -1.37 12.56
CA GLN A 244 -27.16 -1.98 11.67
C GLN A 244 -28.52 -2.27 12.34
N LYS A 245 -28.56 -2.36 13.66
CA LYS A 245 -29.83 -2.52 14.41
C LYS A 245 -30.67 -1.24 14.41
N PHE A 246 -30.06 -0.09 14.15
CA PHE A 246 -30.69 1.23 14.19
C PHE A 246 -30.82 1.88 12.79
N ARG A 247 -29.96 1.46 11.83
CA ARG A 247 -29.93 2.00 10.48
C ARG A 247 -29.60 0.92 9.45
N PRO A 248 -30.33 0.87 8.30
CA PRO A 248 -30.06 -0.15 7.27
C PRO A 248 -28.84 0.21 6.42
N ILE A 249 -27.64 0.11 6.99
CA ILE A 249 -26.36 0.35 6.33
C ILE A 249 -25.65 -0.97 6.04
N LYS A 250 -24.85 -1.01 4.99
CA LYS A 250 -24.01 -2.17 4.63
C LYS A 250 -22.57 -2.00 5.10
N SER A 251 -22.14 -0.76 5.34
CA SER A 251 -20.80 -0.43 5.79
C SER A 251 -20.80 0.86 6.61
N LEU A 252 -19.75 1.08 7.40
CA LEU A 252 -19.59 2.32 8.18
C LEU A 252 -19.37 3.54 7.26
N GLY A 253 -18.82 3.33 6.05
CA GLY A 253 -18.62 4.37 5.05
C GLY A 253 -19.91 4.99 4.48
N GLU A 254 -21.07 4.39 4.72
CA GLU A 254 -22.36 4.94 4.30
C GLU A 254 -22.90 6.04 5.24
N LEU A 255 -22.29 6.20 6.43
CA LEU A 255 -22.75 7.18 7.42
C LEU A 255 -22.15 8.57 7.17
N SER A 256 -22.98 9.60 7.31
CA SER A 256 -22.49 10.97 7.51
C SER A 256 -21.99 11.17 8.94
N ASP A 257 -21.25 12.29 9.17
CA ASP A 257 -20.82 12.66 10.52
C ASP A 257 -22.04 12.86 11.44
N GLU A 258 -23.10 13.50 10.95
CA GLU A 258 -24.33 13.74 11.71
C GLU A 258 -25.04 12.43 12.06
N ASP A 259 -25.11 11.50 11.11
CA ASP A 259 -25.70 10.18 11.36
C ASP A 259 -24.93 9.41 12.43
N PHE A 260 -23.59 9.45 12.38
CA PHE A 260 -22.76 8.80 13.38
C PHE A 260 -22.98 9.41 14.78
N PHE A 261 -22.88 10.74 14.92
CA PHE A 261 -23.06 11.41 16.21
C PHE A 261 -24.47 11.22 16.80
N ALA A 262 -25.49 11.03 15.96
CA ALA A 262 -26.82 10.67 16.42
C ALA A 262 -26.93 9.25 17.02
N LEU A 263 -26.04 8.34 16.58
CA LEU A 263 -26.07 6.92 16.92
C LEU A 263 -24.90 6.45 17.82
N GLU A 264 -23.88 7.29 18.05
CA GLU A 264 -22.64 6.89 18.73
C GLU A 264 -22.88 6.31 20.14
N ASN A 265 -23.92 6.77 20.84
CA ASN A 265 -24.26 6.32 22.17
C ASN A 265 -24.92 4.92 22.20
N GLU A 266 -25.36 4.40 21.06
CA GLU A 266 -25.85 3.03 20.91
C GLU A 266 -24.71 2.00 20.98
N ILE A 267 -23.48 2.45 20.74
CA ILE A 267 -22.27 1.64 20.93
C ILE A 267 -21.81 1.82 22.39
N SER A 268 -22.14 0.89 23.26
CA SER A 268 -21.83 0.98 24.68
C SER A 268 -20.34 0.84 24.99
N ASP A 269 -19.61 0.00 24.23
CA ASP A 269 -18.16 -0.18 24.39
C ASP A 269 -17.42 1.06 23.85
N PRO A 270 -16.63 1.77 24.70
CA PRO A 270 -15.93 2.97 24.29
C PRO A 270 -14.82 2.71 23.24
N ILE A 271 -14.24 1.50 23.21
CA ILE A 271 -13.23 1.12 22.23
C ILE A 271 -13.90 0.95 20.87
N ILE A 272 -14.96 0.16 20.79
CA ILE A 272 -15.71 -0.07 19.54
C ILE A 272 -16.28 1.24 19.00
N ARG A 273 -16.80 2.12 19.89
CA ARG A 273 -17.26 3.46 19.52
C ARG A 273 -16.16 4.31 18.87
N LYS A 274 -14.95 4.30 19.42
CA LYS A 274 -13.79 4.99 18.84
C LYS A 274 -13.44 4.47 17.44
N ARG A 275 -13.51 3.14 17.24
CA ARG A 275 -13.23 2.54 15.91
C ARG A 275 -14.26 3.01 14.88
N ALA A 276 -15.55 2.95 15.22
CA ALA A 276 -16.61 3.47 14.36
C ALA A 276 -16.43 4.97 14.06
N LYS A 277 -16.12 5.77 15.08
CA LYS A 277 -15.85 7.21 14.92
C LYS A 277 -14.75 7.46 13.92
N HIS A 278 -13.61 6.76 14.03
CA HIS A 278 -12.54 6.90 13.04
C HIS A 278 -13.02 6.54 11.64
N ALA A 279 -13.61 5.35 11.46
CA ALA A 279 -14.00 4.85 10.14
C ALA A 279 -14.96 5.80 9.40
N VAL A 280 -15.97 6.33 10.10
CA VAL A 280 -16.94 7.27 9.53
C VAL A 280 -16.30 8.62 9.23
N LEU A 281 -15.67 9.25 10.23
CA LEU A 281 -15.11 10.59 10.06
C LEU A 281 -13.92 10.61 9.10
N GLU A 282 -13.11 9.53 9.02
CA GLU A 282 -12.01 9.43 8.08
C GLU A 282 -12.50 9.32 6.64
N ASN A 283 -13.57 8.56 6.40
CA ASN A 283 -14.22 8.51 5.10
C ASN A 283 -14.64 9.91 4.63
N ASN A 284 -15.33 10.66 5.48
CA ASN A 284 -15.81 12.01 5.13
C ASN A 284 -14.66 13.02 4.99
N ARG A 285 -13.56 12.87 5.80
CA ARG A 285 -12.31 13.65 5.60
C ARG A 285 -11.68 13.35 4.24
N THR A 286 -11.68 12.10 3.80
CA THR A 286 -11.11 11.68 2.52
C THR A 286 -11.84 12.33 1.35
N ILE A 287 -13.17 12.37 1.40
CA ILE A 287 -14.00 13.06 0.40
C ILE A 287 -13.69 14.55 0.37
N ALA A 288 -13.59 15.19 1.54
CA ALA A 288 -13.24 16.60 1.65
C ALA A 288 -11.80 16.88 1.15
N ALA A 289 -10.86 15.98 1.41
CA ALA A 289 -9.47 16.11 0.98
C ALA A 289 -9.33 16.03 -0.54
N LYS A 290 -10.07 15.12 -1.20
CA LYS A 290 -10.14 15.09 -2.68
C LYS A 290 -10.55 16.44 -3.23
N LYS A 291 -11.63 17.03 -2.68
CA LYS A 291 -12.13 18.33 -3.11
C LYS A 291 -11.08 19.43 -2.91
N ALA A 292 -10.45 19.50 -1.74
CA ALA A 292 -9.41 20.47 -1.45
C ALA A 292 -8.22 20.37 -2.43
N LEU A 293 -7.78 19.14 -2.76
CA LEU A 293 -6.71 18.92 -3.72
C LEU A 293 -7.08 19.37 -5.13
N GLU A 294 -8.30 19.06 -5.60
CA GLU A 294 -8.80 19.47 -6.92
C GLU A 294 -8.97 21.00 -7.04
N GLU A 295 -9.34 21.68 -5.96
CA GLU A 295 -9.44 23.14 -5.87
C GLU A 295 -8.07 23.82 -5.70
N GLY A 296 -7.01 23.05 -5.44
CA GLY A 296 -5.65 23.56 -5.17
C GLY A 296 -5.50 24.18 -3.79
N ASP A 297 -6.42 23.92 -2.87
CA ASP A 297 -6.36 24.36 -1.47
C ASP A 297 -5.48 23.41 -0.64
N LEU A 298 -4.17 23.58 -0.78
CA LEU A 298 -3.18 22.77 -0.08
C LEU A 298 -3.17 23.03 1.43
N HIS A 299 -3.62 24.19 1.91
CA HIS A 299 -3.78 24.44 3.33
C HIS A 299 -4.87 23.55 3.92
N ARG A 300 -6.04 23.56 3.29
CA ARG A 300 -7.16 22.71 3.72
C ARG A 300 -6.81 21.23 3.63
N PHE A 301 -6.12 20.83 2.57
CA PHE A 301 -5.64 19.46 2.42
C PHE A 301 -4.71 19.04 3.57
N GLY A 302 -3.75 19.91 3.93
CA GLY A 302 -2.84 19.71 5.06
C GLY A 302 -3.54 19.63 6.42
N GLU A 303 -4.55 20.49 6.66
CA GLU A 303 -5.39 20.41 7.87
C GLU A 303 -6.09 19.05 7.99
N LEU A 304 -6.67 18.55 6.88
CA LEU A 304 -7.35 17.27 6.85
C LEU A 304 -6.37 16.10 7.11
N MET A 305 -5.16 16.17 6.56
CA MET A 305 -4.08 15.22 6.91
C MET A 305 -3.78 15.23 8.42
N ASN A 306 -3.71 16.41 9.02
CA ASN A 306 -3.45 16.54 10.46
C ASN A 306 -4.58 15.95 11.31
N LEU A 307 -5.83 16.19 10.94
CA LEU A 307 -7.01 15.61 11.61
C LEU A 307 -7.05 14.10 11.47
N SER A 308 -6.69 13.57 10.30
CA SER A 308 -6.57 12.14 10.05
C SER A 308 -5.57 11.48 11.00
N HIS A 309 -4.36 12.04 11.13
CA HIS A 309 -3.37 11.46 12.05
C HIS A 309 -3.85 11.48 13.51
N ASN A 310 -4.47 12.56 13.95
CA ASN A 310 -4.99 12.64 15.32
C ASN A 310 -6.03 11.53 15.56
N SER A 311 -6.93 11.29 14.62
CA SER A 311 -7.93 10.21 14.71
C SER A 311 -7.29 8.82 14.66
N LEU A 312 -6.26 8.60 13.82
CA LEU A 312 -5.51 7.34 13.76
C LEU A 312 -4.77 7.05 15.09
N ARG A 313 -4.25 8.08 15.75
CA ARG A 313 -3.59 7.97 17.04
C ARG A 313 -4.60 7.76 18.19
N ASP A 314 -5.64 8.60 18.28
CA ASP A 314 -6.48 8.74 19.49
C ASP A 314 -7.76 7.89 19.42
N ASP A 315 -8.35 7.72 18.21
CA ASP A 315 -9.59 6.97 18.01
C ASP A 315 -9.31 5.55 17.49
N TYR A 316 -8.41 5.40 16.51
CA TYR A 316 -8.13 4.07 15.94
C TYR A 316 -6.97 3.33 16.63
N GLU A 317 -6.10 4.07 17.29
CA GLU A 317 -4.97 3.56 18.10
C GLU A 317 -4.03 2.65 17.26
N VAL A 318 -3.67 3.13 16.06
CA VAL A 318 -2.72 2.46 15.15
C VAL A 318 -1.41 3.22 14.98
N SER A 319 -1.25 4.37 15.64
CA SER A 319 0.02 5.08 15.68
C SER A 319 1.00 4.45 16.68
N CYS A 320 2.17 5.00 16.76
CA CYS A 320 3.20 4.64 17.75
C CYS A 320 4.12 5.82 18.01
N GLU A 321 4.95 5.73 19.06
CA GLU A 321 5.85 6.81 19.47
C GLU A 321 6.74 7.31 18.34
N GLU A 322 7.23 6.40 17.50
CA GLU A 322 8.10 6.73 16.37
C GLU A 322 7.35 7.53 15.31
N LEU A 323 6.11 7.13 14.95
CA LEU A 323 5.26 7.84 14.00
C LEU A 323 4.86 9.21 14.54
N ASP A 324 4.40 9.28 15.80
CA ASP A 324 4.01 10.52 16.44
C ASP A 324 5.20 11.49 16.53
N THR A 325 6.40 10.99 16.81
CA THR A 325 7.62 11.80 16.85
C THR A 325 7.95 12.43 15.49
N LEU A 326 7.82 11.67 14.39
CA LEU A 326 8.02 12.21 13.05
C LEU A 326 6.98 13.27 12.71
N VAL A 327 5.70 13.01 13.02
CA VAL A 327 4.60 13.94 12.76
C VAL A 327 4.73 15.22 13.59
N ASP A 328 5.03 15.11 14.88
CA ASP A 328 5.19 16.28 15.77
C ASP A 328 6.38 17.14 15.32
N ALA A 329 7.52 16.51 14.98
CA ALA A 329 8.69 17.21 14.47
C ALA A 329 8.40 17.93 13.14
N ALA A 330 7.64 17.30 12.25
CA ALA A 330 7.23 17.88 10.98
C ALA A 330 6.30 19.08 11.18
N ARG A 331 5.24 18.92 11.98
CA ARG A 331 4.22 19.96 12.23
C ARG A 331 4.76 21.17 12.98
N ALA A 332 5.87 21.05 13.69
CA ALA A 332 6.54 22.16 14.35
C ALA A 332 7.24 23.13 13.36
N LEU A 333 7.30 22.79 12.07
CA LEU A 333 7.96 23.57 11.04
C LEU A 333 6.94 24.45 10.29
N PRO A 334 7.15 25.77 10.17
CA PRO A 334 6.14 26.70 9.65
C PRO A 334 5.85 26.54 8.15
N TYR A 335 6.67 25.82 7.42
CA TYR A 335 6.53 25.53 5.99
C TYR A 335 5.94 24.14 5.71
N VAL A 336 5.45 23.45 6.74
CA VAL A 336 4.72 22.18 6.64
C VAL A 336 3.23 22.46 6.73
N TYR A 337 2.49 21.99 5.74
CA TYR A 337 1.03 22.14 5.64
C TYR A 337 0.29 21.03 6.39
N GLY A 338 0.78 19.81 6.31
CA GLY A 338 0.22 18.67 7.02
C GLY A 338 1.17 17.49 7.05
N SER A 339 1.05 16.68 8.09
CA SER A 339 1.82 15.45 8.26
C SER A 339 0.99 14.41 8.99
N ARG A 340 1.06 13.14 8.51
CA ARG A 340 0.33 12.02 9.06
C ARG A 340 1.03 10.69 8.80
N MET A 341 0.73 9.68 9.63
CA MET A 341 1.11 8.31 9.29
C MET A 341 0.40 7.84 8.02
N THR A 342 0.97 6.90 7.29
CA THR A 342 0.38 6.28 6.11
C THR A 342 0.50 4.76 6.18
N GLY A 343 -0.50 4.04 5.63
CA GLY A 343 -0.60 2.59 5.68
C GLY A 343 -1.22 2.05 6.97
N GLY A 344 -0.93 0.79 7.30
CA GLY A 344 -1.56 0.09 8.42
C GLY A 344 -1.15 0.57 9.82
N GLY A 345 -0.13 1.40 9.95
CA GLY A 345 0.34 1.91 11.24
C GLY A 345 1.26 0.95 12.00
N PHE A 346 1.36 1.13 13.33
CA PHE A 346 2.24 0.41 14.26
C PHE A 346 3.73 0.59 13.98
N GLY A 347 4.09 1.48 13.07
CA GLY A 347 5.40 1.80 12.50
C GLY A 347 5.26 2.15 11.02
N GLY A 348 6.31 1.96 10.23
CA GLY A 348 6.32 2.32 8.81
C GLY A 348 6.57 3.80 8.59
N CYS A 349 5.76 4.46 7.75
CA CYS A 349 6.04 5.81 7.27
C CYS A 349 5.01 6.84 7.69
N THR A 350 5.46 8.10 7.64
CA THR A 350 4.60 9.29 7.57
C THR A 350 4.65 9.89 6.17
N VAL A 351 3.61 10.61 5.80
CA VAL A 351 3.53 11.43 4.59
C VAL A 351 3.36 12.89 5.01
N THR A 352 4.17 13.77 4.45
CA THR A 352 4.22 15.20 4.81
C THR A 352 4.17 16.07 3.57
N LEU A 353 3.24 17.03 3.53
CA LEU A 353 3.14 18.06 2.51
C LEU A 353 3.84 19.32 2.99
N LEU A 354 4.80 19.83 2.22
CA LEU A 354 5.61 21.00 2.59
C LEU A 354 6.08 21.78 1.36
N GLU A 355 6.64 22.98 1.61
CA GLU A 355 7.29 23.80 0.59
C GLU A 355 8.52 23.06 0.01
N LYS A 356 8.60 22.97 -1.32
CA LYS A 356 9.64 22.20 -2.03
C LYS A 356 11.05 22.72 -1.76
N GLU A 357 11.24 24.02 -1.69
CA GLU A 357 12.55 24.62 -1.42
C GLU A 357 13.06 24.32 0.00
N LYS A 358 12.19 23.94 0.91
CA LYS A 358 12.49 23.61 2.32
C LYS A 358 12.78 22.14 2.57
N LYS A 359 12.72 21.28 1.55
CA LYS A 359 12.80 19.83 1.72
C LYS A 359 14.09 19.35 2.41
N GLU A 360 15.24 19.93 2.10
CA GLU A 360 16.50 19.52 2.73
C GLU A 360 16.62 20.03 4.19
N GLU A 361 16.13 21.23 4.46
CA GLU A 361 16.01 21.73 5.83
C GLU A 361 15.05 20.86 6.66
N PHE A 362 13.91 20.49 6.08
CA PHE A 362 12.94 19.59 6.67
C PHE A 362 13.59 18.24 7.07
N LYS A 363 14.23 17.56 6.12
CA LYS A 363 14.89 16.27 6.36
C LYS A 363 15.89 16.35 7.52
N ARG A 364 16.75 17.38 7.52
CA ARG A 364 17.74 17.58 8.57
C ARG A 364 17.09 17.80 9.94
N ARG A 365 16.12 18.73 10.05
CA ARG A 365 15.50 19.08 11.34
C ARG A 365 14.65 17.94 11.91
N VAL A 366 13.91 17.23 11.07
CA VAL A 366 13.09 16.10 11.49
C VAL A 366 14.00 14.93 11.91
N ALA A 367 15.08 14.65 11.15
CA ALA A 367 16.05 13.61 11.51
C ALA A 367 16.71 13.90 12.90
N GLU A 368 17.18 15.12 13.13
CA GLU A 368 17.79 15.53 14.40
C GLU A 368 16.81 15.38 15.58
N SER A 369 15.55 15.77 15.38
CA SER A 369 14.50 15.67 16.41
C SER A 369 14.15 14.19 16.69
N TYR A 370 13.99 13.41 15.64
CA TYR A 370 13.65 11.99 15.72
C TYR A 370 14.76 11.18 16.41
N GLU A 371 16.00 11.30 15.95
CA GLU A 371 17.13 10.55 16.50
C GLU A 371 17.40 10.89 17.97
N ARG A 372 17.21 12.16 18.36
CA ARG A 372 17.33 12.59 19.76
C ARG A 372 16.29 11.93 20.66
N LYS A 373 15.05 11.74 20.19
CA LYS A 373 13.96 11.18 21.00
C LYS A 373 13.91 9.67 20.94
N ILE A 374 14.10 9.10 19.74
CA ILE A 374 13.92 7.66 19.49
C ILE A 374 15.24 6.87 19.65
N GLY A 375 16.40 7.52 19.43
CA GLY A 375 17.72 6.90 19.64
C GLY A 375 18.29 6.17 18.41
N TYR A 376 17.60 6.21 17.26
CA TYR A 376 18.11 5.69 15.97
C TYR A 376 17.57 6.52 14.81
N PRO A 377 18.24 6.51 13.62
CA PRO A 377 17.87 7.40 12.51
C PRO A 377 16.60 6.95 11.78
N CYS A 378 15.86 7.92 11.26
CA CYS A 378 14.82 7.72 10.25
C CYS A 378 15.39 7.87 8.83
N SER A 379 14.59 7.53 7.81
CA SER A 379 14.93 7.70 6.39
C SER A 379 13.87 8.52 5.66
N PHE A 380 14.27 9.20 4.57
CA PHE A 380 13.37 10.07 3.80
C PHE A 380 13.37 9.69 2.33
N TYR A 381 12.19 9.79 1.71
CA TYR A 381 11.97 9.57 0.30
C TYR A 381 11.07 10.68 -0.24
N GLU A 382 11.35 11.19 -1.43
CA GLU A 382 10.43 12.08 -2.13
C GLU A 382 9.39 11.21 -2.85
N ALA A 383 8.11 11.55 -2.69
CA ALA A 383 7.05 10.81 -3.37
C ALA A 383 6.97 11.26 -4.84
N GLU A 384 7.53 10.44 -5.71
CA GLU A 384 7.37 10.58 -7.16
C GLU A 384 6.23 9.68 -7.61
N VAL A 385 5.16 10.31 -8.13
CA VAL A 385 3.94 9.60 -8.56
C VAL A 385 4.16 8.97 -9.94
N SER A 386 3.89 7.66 -10.03
CA SER A 386 4.17 6.84 -11.21
C SER A 386 2.90 6.28 -11.84
N ASP A 387 3.05 5.77 -13.06
CA ASP A 387 2.07 4.88 -13.68
C ASP A 387 2.05 3.51 -12.99
N GLY A 388 0.99 2.76 -13.22
CA GLY A 388 0.80 1.38 -12.76
C GLY A 388 1.81 0.39 -13.36
N PRO A 389 1.47 -0.93 -13.31
CA PRO A 389 2.36 -1.98 -13.78
C PRO A 389 2.57 -1.88 -15.29
N ARG A 390 3.78 -2.21 -15.74
CA ARG A 390 4.15 -2.14 -17.15
C ARG A 390 5.29 -3.08 -17.50
N GLU A 391 5.38 -3.46 -18.76
CA GLU A 391 6.59 -3.98 -19.36
C GLU A 391 7.56 -2.82 -19.64
N LEU A 392 8.87 -3.04 -19.48
CA LEU A 392 9.93 -2.03 -19.54
C LEU A 392 10.74 -2.10 -20.83
#